data_3bd07f7ea1e758afc9140eef567a4123
#
_entry.id   3bd07f7ea1e758afc9140eef567a4123
#
_cell.length_a   1.000
_cell.length_b   1.000
_cell.length_c   1.000
_cell.angle_alpha   90.00
_cell.angle_beta   90.00
_cell.angle_gamma   90.00
#
_symmetry.space_group_name_H-M   'P 1'
#
loop_
_entity.id
_entity.type
_entity.pdbx_description
1 polymer ?
#
loop_
_entity_poly.entity_id
_entity_poly.type
_entity_poly.pdbx_seq_one_letter_code
_entity_poly.pdbx_strand_id
1 'polypeptide(L)'
;MSQLEHIEAIEKRFWNAADTLRANSNYASNEYFLPVMGLIFLRHAYSRFLAVREGVEAALPTRWGKTRPLSKEDFSCESAIYLKPEAQFDYLASLKEGESRAQAIIAAMNSIEADYTNLRGVLPKIEYFEIENDVLGPNKGCYVHNLCP
;
A
#
# COMPACT_ATOMS: atom_id res chain seq x y z
N MET A 1 -2.43 -0.76 25.87
CA MET A 1 -3.48 -0.25 24.98
C MET A 1 -4.52 -1.34 24.75
N SER A 2 -5.78 -1.05 25.00
CA SER A 2 -6.85 -2.01 24.75
C SER A 2 -7.07 -2.15 23.24
N GLN A 3 -7.64 -3.28 22.81
CA GLN A 3 -7.98 -3.50 21.39
C GLN A 3 -8.95 -2.43 20.87
N LEU A 4 -9.84 -1.95 21.72
CA LEU A 4 -10.78 -0.88 21.39
C LEU A 4 -10.08 0.44 21.09
N GLU A 5 -9.14 0.86 21.93
CA GLU A 5 -8.35 2.08 21.70
C GLU A 5 -7.54 2.02 20.42
N HIS A 6 -7.06 0.82 20.06
CA HIS A 6 -6.35 0.61 18.80
C HIS A 6 -7.27 0.78 17.58
N ILE A 7 -8.49 0.25 17.66
CA ILE A 7 -9.51 0.40 16.61
C ILE A 7 -9.90 1.88 16.46
N GLU A 8 -10.16 2.58 17.54
CA GLU A 8 -10.50 4.02 17.53
C GLU A 8 -9.39 4.87 16.94
N ALA A 9 -8.12 4.53 17.22
CA ALA A 9 -6.97 5.23 16.65
C ALA A 9 -6.87 5.00 15.11
N ILE A 10 -7.16 3.80 14.64
CA ILE A 10 -7.22 3.48 13.21
C ILE A 10 -8.36 4.22 12.52
N GLU A 11 -9.56 4.21 13.10
CA GLU A 11 -10.72 4.95 12.58
C GLU A 11 -10.42 6.44 12.45
N LYS A 12 -9.85 7.04 13.49
CA LYS A 12 -9.49 8.45 13.49
C LYS A 12 -8.50 8.80 12.37
N ARG A 13 -7.47 7.97 12.17
CA ARG A 13 -6.50 8.14 11.08
C ARG A 13 -7.18 8.03 9.72
N PHE A 14 -8.07 7.06 9.57
CA PHE A 14 -8.84 6.85 8.35
C PHE A 14 -9.70 8.08 8.01
N TRP A 15 -10.47 8.59 8.97
CA TRP A 15 -11.30 9.76 8.77
C TRP A 15 -10.48 11.02 8.46
N ASN A 16 -9.36 11.23 9.15
CA ASN A 16 -8.46 12.34 8.85
C ASN A 16 -7.90 12.26 7.43
N ALA A 17 -7.53 11.06 6.99
CA ALA A 17 -7.04 10.83 5.65
C ALA A 17 -8.13 11.11 4.59
N ALA A 18 -9.35 10.65 4.82
CA ALA A 18 -10.49 10.91 3.93
C ALA A 18 -10.84 12.41 3.86
N ASP A 19 -10.83 13.10 5.01
CA ASP A 19 -11.09 14.55 5.07
C ASP A 19 -9.99 15.35 4.35
N THR A 20 -8.74 14.96 4.50
CA THR A 20 -7.62 15.59 3.80
C THR A 20 -7.77 15.44 2.29
N LEU A 21 -8.14 14.26 1.82
CA LEU A 21 -8.37 14.02 0.40
C LEU A 21 -9.54 14.84 -0.13
N ARG A 22 -10.64 14.89 0.61
CA ARG A 22 -11.82 15.67 0.25
C ARG A 22 -11.54 17.16 0.19
N ALA A 23 -10.77 17.70 1.14
CA ALA A 23 -10.43 19.11 1.23
C ALA A 23 -9.45 19.58 0.15
N ASN A 24 -8.57 18.71 -0.33
CA ASN A 24 -7.46 19.02 -1.23
C ASN A 24 -7.63 18.45 -2.64
N SER A 25 -8.75 17.81 -2.94
CA SER A 25 -9.07 17.30 -4.26
C SER A 25 -10.38 17.89 -4.78
N ASN A 26 -10.52 18.00 -6.09
CA ASN A 26 -11.75 18.42 -6.75
C ASN A 26 -12.77 17.28 -6.88
N TYR A 27 -12.58 16.21 -6.12
CA TYR A 27 -13.47 15.06 -6.13
C TYR A 27 -14.79 15.33 -5.41
N ALA A 28 -15.88 14.86 -5.99
CA ALA A 28 -17.13 14.72 -5.28
C ALA A 28 -17.03 13.66 -4.16
N SER A 29 -17.91 13.71 -3.17
CA SER A 29 -17.84 12.87 -1.97
C SER A 29 -17.79 11.36 -2.24
N ASN A 30 -18.26 10.91 -3.39
CA ASN A 30 -18.26 9.51 -3.83
C ASN A 30 -17.04 9.13 -4.67
N GLU A 31 -16.25 10.08 -5.15
CA GLU A 31 -15.14 9.83 -6.07
C GLU A 31 -13.83 9.50 -5.36
N TYR A 32 -13.62 9.99 -4.14
CA TYR A 32 -12.41 9.69 -3.37
C TYR A 32 -12.41 8.31 -2.71
N PHE A 33 -13.54 7.60 -2.74
CA PHE A 33 -13.65 6.27 -2.11
C PHE A 33 -12.68 5.26 -2.71
N LEU A 34 -12.58 5.16 -4.03
CA LEU A 34 -11.69 4.21 -4.69
C LEU A 34 -10.20 4.47 -4.42
N PRO A 35 -9.69 5.72 -4.51
CA PRO A 35 -8.31 6.03 -4.11
C PRO A 35 -8.00 5.65 -2.66
N VAL A 36 -8.91 5.92 -1.74
CA VAL A 36 -8.78 5.57 -0.32
C VAL A 36 -8.69 4.06 -0.14
N MET A 37 -9.61 3.34 -0.73
CA MET A 37 -9.66 1.88 -0.61
C MET A 37 -8.41 1.22 -1.21
N GLY A 38 -7.89 1.77 -2.30
CA GLY A 38 -6.64 1.31 -2.90
C GLY A 38 -5.44 1.47 -1.97
N LEU A 39 -5.33 2.60 -1.28
CA LEU A 39 -4.26 2.82 -0.30
C LEU A 39 -4.40 1.93 0.93
N ILE A 40 -5.62 1.72 1.42
CA ILE A 40 -5.90 0.77 2.51
C ILE A 40 -5.50 -0.65 2.09
N PHE A 41 -5.84 -1.05 0.86
CA PHE A 41 -5.43 -2.33 0.31
C PHE A 41 -3.91 -2.49 0.32
N LEU A 42 -3.18 -1.52 -0.22
CA LEU A 42 -1.71 -1.55 -0.25
C LEU A 42 -1.12 -1.63 1.17
N ARG A 43 -1.65 -0.85 2.10
CA ARG A 43 -1.19 -0.88 3.50
C ARG A 43 -1.47 -2.21 4.17
N HIS A 44 -2.66 -2.76 3.97
CA HIS A 44 -3.04 -4.07 4.51
C HIS A 44 -2.21 -5.20 3.90
N ALA A 45 -2.07 -5.20 2.58
CA ALA A 45 -1.25 -6.19 1.86
C ALA A 45 0.20 -6.17 2.37
N TYR A 46 0.78 -4.98 2.56
CA TYR A 46 2.12 -4.84 3.11
C TYR A 46 2.24 -5.34 4.55
N SER A 47 1.26 -5.04 5.38
CA SER A 47 1.23 -5.53 6.78
C SER A 47 1.19 -7.06 6.83
N ARG A 48 0.38 -7.69 5.98
CA ARG A 48 0.32 -9.16 5.87
C ARG A 48 1.59 -9.75 5.31
N PHE A 49 2.17 -9.12 4.30
CA PHE A 49 3.46 -9.51 3.73
C PHE A 49 4.56 -9.53 4.78
N LEU A 50 4.70 -8.46 5.57
CA LEU A 50 5.69 -8.39 6.65
C LEU A 50 5.47 -9.47 7.71
N ALA A 51 4.22 -9.74 8.07
CA ALA A 51 3.89 -10.71 9.11
C ALA A 51 4.36 -12.14 8.78
N VAL A 52 4.39 -12.49 7.50
CA VAL A 52 4.76 -13.84 7.05
C VAL A 52 6.17 -13.92 6.44
N ARG A 53 6.75 -12.78 6.09
CA ARG A 53 8.03 -12.70 5.37
C ARG A 53 9.15 -13.45 6.08
N GLU A 54 9.34 -13.23 7.37
CA GLU A 54 10.43 -13.86 8.14
C GLU A 54 10.30 -15.40 8.14
N GLY A 55 9.08 -15.91 8.31
CA GLY A 55 8.83 -17.34 8.26
C GLY A 55 9.11 -17.95 6.88
N VAL A 56 8.71 -17.24 5.82
CA VAL A 56 8.97 -17.63 4.45
C VAL A 56 10.48 -17.61 4.15
N GLU A 57 11.18 -16.56 4.54
CA GLU A 57 12.65 -16.44 4.37
C GLU A 57 13.39 -17.57 5.11
N ALA A 58 12.97 -17.90 6.34
CA ALA A 58 13.56 -18.97 7.13
C ALA A 58 13.35 -20.36 6.52
N ALA A 59 12.25 -20.57 5.79
CA ALA A 59 11.94 -21.82 5.11
C ALA A 59 12.68 -22.00 3.77
N LEU A 60 13.30 -20.95 3.24
CA LEU A 60 14.01 -21.02 1.96
C LEU A 60 15.30 -21.86 2.08
N PRO A 61 15.57 -22.75 1.10
CA PRO A 61 16.80 -23.51 1.09
C PRO A 61 18.00 -22.61 0.83
N THR A 62 19.01 -22.72 1.68
CA THR A 62 20.28 -22.01 1.52
C THR A 62 21.27 -22.90 0.78
N ARG A 63 21.78 -22.44 -0.35
CA ARG A 63 22.88 -23.09 -1.09
C ARG A 63 24.12 -22.22 -1.04
N TRP A 64 25.24 -22.79 -0.59
CA TRP A 64 26.56 -22.13 -0.54
C TRP A 64 26.53 -20.80 0.27
N GLY A 65 25.74 -20.75 1.36
CA GLY A 65 25.59 -19.55 2.18
C GLY A 65 24.76 -18.43 1.54
N LYS A 66 24.11 -18.68 0.38
CA LYS A 66 23.25 -17.74 -0.30
C LYS A 66 21.81 -18.28 -0.39
N THR A 67 20.87 -17.42 -0.05
CA THR A 67 19.44 -17.67 -0.22
C THR A 67 18.97 -16.99 -1.50
N ARG A 68 18.15 -17.67 -2.30
CA ARG A 68 17.55 -17.05 -3.49
C ARG A 68 16.57 -15.91 -3.09
N PRO A 69 16.30 -14.95 -3.98
CA PRO A 69 15.27 -13.94 -3.75
C PRO A 69 13.90 -14.59 -3.53
N LEU A 70 13.07 -13.91 -2.74
CA LEU A 70 11.66 -14.27 -2.55
C LEU A 70 10.90 -14.18 -3.88
N SER A 71 9.93 -15.07 -4.06
CA SER A 71 9.02 -15.09 -5.20
C SER A 71 7.58 -15.29 -4.74
N LYS A 72 6.62 -15.06 -5.64
CA LYS A 72 5.19 -15.24 -5.32
C LYS A 72 4.84 -16.69 -4.93
N GLU A 73 5.57 -17.66 -5.45
CA GLU A 73 5.38 -19.08 -5.17
C GLU A 73 5.63 -19.41 -3.68
N ASP A 74 6.56 -18.66 -3.06
CA ASP A 74 6.89 -18.84 -1.65
C ASP A 74 5.75 -18.41 -0.73
N PHE A 75 4.87 -17.53 -1.22
CA PHE A 75 3.69 -17.04 -0.50
C PHE A 75 2.40 -17.78 -0.85
N SER A 76 2.44 -18.76 -1.75
CA SER A 76 1.25 -19.45 -2.26
C SER A 76 0.43 -20.18 -1.19
N CYS A 77 1.10 -20.62 -0.12
CA CYS A 77 0.46 -21.31 1.02
C CYS A 77 0.13 -20.35 2.18
N GLU A 78 0.49 -19.07 2.05
CA GLU A 78 0.32 -18.08 3.10
C GLU A 78 -0.89 -17.18 2.82
N SER A 79 -1.48 -16.66 3.89
CA SER A 79 -2.58 -15.67 3.77
C SER A 79 -2.07 -14.26 3.47
N ALA A 80 -1.07 -14.17 2.58
CA ALA A 80 -0.45 -12.92 2.16
C ALA A 80 -0.06 -12.99 0.70
N ILE A 81 -0.02 -11.83 0.04
CA ILE A 81 0.50 -11.71 -1.32
C ILE A 81 1.97 -11.29 -1.29
N TYR A 82 2.74 -11.76 -2.26
CA TYR A 82 4.10 -11.28 -2.47
C TYR A 82 4.06 -9.85 -3.03
N LEU A 83 4.88 -8.98 -2.45
CA LEU A 83 5.02 -7.60 -2.90
C LEU A 83 6.45 -7.35 -3.35
N LYS A 84 6.61 -6.99 -4.61
CA LYS A 84 7.89 -6.49 -5.12
C LYS A 84 8.29 -5.19 -4.40
N PRO A 85 9.58 -4.82 -4.38
CA PRO A 85 10.03 -3.62 -3.68
C PRO A 85 9.26 -2.34 -4.03
N GLU A 86 8.90 -2.16 -5.30
CA GLU A 86 8.13 -1.01 -5.79
C GLU A 86 6.66 -1.00 -5.32
N ALA A 87 6.13 -2.15 -4.88
CA ALA A 87 4.77 -2.28 -4.37
C ALA A 87 4.70 -2.26 -2.83
N GLN A 88 5.83 -2.17 -2.15
CA GLN A 88 5.88 -2.10 -0.70
C GLN A 88 5.50 -0.70 -0.21
N PHE A 89 4.64 -0.65 0.79
CA PHE A 89 4.10 0.62 1.30
C PHE A 89 5.18 1.56 1.85
N ASP A 90 6.22 1.04 2.47
CA ASP A 90 7.37 1.80 2.95
C ASP A 90 8.08 2.57 1.82
N TYR A 91 8.26 1.92 0.68
CA TYR A 91 8.82 2.57 -0.50
C TYR A 91 7.95 3.74 -0.96
N LEU A 92 6.63 3.52 -1.05
CA LEU A 92 5.68 4.55 -1.45
C LEU A 92 5.65 5.73 -0.46
N ALA A 93 5.78 5.45 0.83
CA ALA A 93 5.83 6.47 1.87
C ALA A 93 7.16 7.27 1.87
N SER A 94 8.25 6.67 1.41
CA SER A 94 9.59 7.27 1.41
C SER A 94 9.91 8.12 0.18
N LEU A 95 9.00 8.20 -0.80
CA LEU A 95 9.20 8.98 -2.02
C LEU A 95 9.46 10.46 -1.70
N LYS A 96 10.43 11.04 -2.40
CA LYS A 96 10.84 12.44 -2.22
C LYS A 96 9.85 13.41 -2.87
N GLU A 97 9.94 14.67 -2.45
CA GLU A 97 9.27 15.76 -3.16
C GLU A 97 9.75 15.81 -4.62
N GLY A 98 8.81 15.97 -5.55
CA GLY A 98 9.09 15.97 -6.99
C GLY A 98 8.92 14.62 -7.66
N GLU A 99 8.89 13.51 -6.91
CA GLU A 99 8.51 12.20 -7.45
C GLU A 99 6.99 12.08 -7.48
N SER A 100 6.44 11.55 -8.57
CA SER A 100 5.00 11.34 -8.69
C SER A 100 4.55 10.15 -7.87
N ARG A 101 3.94 10.40 -6.72
CA ARG A 101 3.36 9.36 -5.86
C ARG A 101 2.19 8.67 -6.53
N ALA A 102 1.40 9.40 -7.31
CA ALA A 102 0.31 8.81 -8.09
C ALA A 102 0.83 7.75 -9.06
N GLN A 103 1.87 8.06 -9.82
CA GLN A 103 2.49 7.10 -10.74
C GLN A 103 3.12 5.91 -10.01
N ALA A 104 3.75 6.14 -8.87
CA ALA A 104 4.32 5.07 -8.06
C ALA A 104 3.24 4.12 -7.51
N ILE A 105 2.10 4.65 -7.06
CA ILE A 105 0.95 3.85 -6.62
C ILE A 105 0.37 3.05 -7.79
N ILE A 106 0.22 3.66 -8.95
CA ILE A 106 -0.26 2.97 -10.16
C ILE A 106 0.71 1.85 -10.57
N ALA A 107 2.02 2.11 -10.52
CA ALA A 107 3.03 1.10 -10.80
C ALA A 107 2.97 -0.07 -9.79
N ALA A 108 2.75 0.22 -8.51
CA ALA A 108 2.55 -0.78 -7.47
C ALA A 108 1.33 -1.66 -7.76
N MET A 109 0.18 -1.05 -8.11
CA MET A 109 -1.03 -1.79 -8.48
C MET A 109 -0.82 -2.67 -9.70
N ASN A 110 -0.17 -2.15 -10.74
CA ASN A 110 0.16 -2.92 -11.95
C ASN A 110 1.10 -4.11 -11.64
N SER A 111 2.07 -3.90 -10.78
CA SER A 111 3.00 -4.95 -10.34
C SER A 111 2.26 -6.10 -9.62
N ILE A 112 1.31 -5.77 -8.75
CA ILE A 112 0.48 -6.76 -8.06
C ILE A 112 -0.41 -7.51 -9.05
N GLU A 113 -1.05 -6.82 -9.97
CA GLU A 113 -1.92 -7.45 -10.99
C GLU A 113 -1.14 -8.33 -11.97
N ALA A 114 0.13 -8.01 -12.24
CA ALA A 114 1.00 -8.83 -13.07
C ALA A 114 1.31 -10.19 -12.43
N ASP A 115 1.50 -10.20 -11.11
CA ASP A 115 1.77 -11.42 -10.35
C ASP A 115 0.50 -12.20 -10.01
N TYR A 116 -0.61 -11.51 -9.81
CA TYR A 116 -1.91 -12.08 -9.40
C TYR A 116 -3.00 -11.72 -10.42
N THR A 117 -3.13 -12.57 -11.43
CA THR A 117 -4.04 -12.34 -12.57
C THR A 117 -5.52 -12.27 -12.18
N ASN A 118 -5.90 -12.88 -11.06
CA ASN A 118 -7.26 -12.79 -10.50
C ASN A 118 -7.61 -11.39 -9.98
N LEU A 119 -6.62 -10.54 -9.74
CA LEU A 119 -6.80 -9.13 -9.34
C LEU A 119 -6.77 -8.16 -10.52
N ARG A 120 -6.51 -8.67 -11.74
CA ARG A 120 -6.39 -7.83 -12.93
C ARG A 120 -7.66 -7.03 -13.20
N GLY A 121 -7.50 -5.71 -13.31
CA GLY A 121 -8.60 -4.78 -13.56
C GLY A 121 -9.46 -4.45 -12.34
N VAL A 122 -9.16 -5.00 -11.17
CA VAL A 122 -9.90 -4.77 -9.92
C VAL A 122 -9.33 -3.60 -9.13
N LEU A 123 -8.01 -3.43 -9.17
CA LEU A 123 -7.34 -2.40 -8.38
C LEU A 123 -7.50 -1.02 -9.00
N PRO A 124 -7.78 0.03 -8.19
CA PRO A 124 -7.92 1.40 -8.70
C PRO A 124 -6.57 1.92 -9.21
N LYS A 125 -6.59 2.58 -10.36
CA LYS A 125 -5.39 3.16 -10.99
C LYS A 125 -5.69 4.53 -11.60
N ILE A 126 -6.75 4.64 -12.38
CA ILE A 126 -7.11 5.87 -13.10
C ILE A 126 -7.41 6.99 -12.11
N GLU A 127 -8.00 6.66 -10.99
CA GLU A 127 -8.39 7.58 -9.94
C GLU A 127 -7.21 8.36 -9.34
N TYR A 128 -6.00 7.83 -9.43
CA TYR A 128 -4.81 8.51 -8.91
C TYR A 128 -4.22 9.56 -9.87
N PHE A 129 -4.56 9.54 -11.15
CA PHE A 129 -4.03 10.52 -12.10
C PHE A 129 -4.47 11.95 -11.82
N GLU A 130 -5.64 12.11 -11.23
CA GLU A 130 -6.22 13.43 -10.93
C GLU A 130 -5.83 13.94 -9.54
N ILE A 131 -5.16 13.11 -8.74
CA ILE A 131 -4.73 13.49 -7.40
C ILE A 131 -3.36 14.14 -7.48
N GLU A 132 -3.27 15.39 -7.04
CA GLU A 132 -2.00 16.12 -6.97
C GLU A 132 -1.04 15.47 -5.98
N ASN A 133 0.25 15.51 -6.30
CA ASN A 133 1.31 14.99 -5.42
C ASN A 133 1.28 15.60 -4.01
N ASP A 134 0.87 16.84 -3.88
CA ASP A 134 0.72 17.54 -2.61
C ASP A 134 -0.28 16.86 -1.66
N VAL A 135 -1.32 16.26 -2.20
CA VAL A 135 -2.33 15.53 -1.43
C VAL A 135 -1.80 14.18 -0.96
N LEU A 136 -0.97 13.55 -1.80
CA LEU A 136 -0.32 12.27 -1.50
C LEU A 136 1.01 12.43 -0.75
N GLY A 137 1.51 13.66 -0.62
CA GLY A 137 2.84 14.00 -0.09
C GLY A 137 2.90 14.19 1.43
N PRO A 138 4.11 14.19 2.04
CA PRO A 138 4.29 14.25 3.50
C PRO A 138 3.97 15.62 4.13
N ASN A 139 3.95 16.69 3.34
CA ASN A 139 3.95 18.06 3.89
C ASN A 139 2.57 18.68 4.16
N LYS A 140 1.46 18.03 3.73
CA LYS A 140 0.09 18.55 3.94
C LYS A 140 -0.86 17.58 4.62
N GLY A 141 -0.38 16.86 5.64
CA GLY A 141 -1.22 15.88 6.34
C GLY A 141 -1.41 14.59 5.55
N CYS A 142 -0.37 14.18 4.94
CA CYS A 142 -0.23 13.14 3.96
C CYS A 142 -1.08 11.90 4.17
N TYR A 143 -1.80 11.59 3.16
CA TYR A 143 -2.63 10.40 3.08
C TYR A 143 -1.84 9.12 3.35
N VAL A 144 -0.69 9.00 2.71
CA VAL A 144 0.20 7.86 2.88
C VAL A 144 0.81 7.83 4.28
N HIS A 145 1.16 9.00 4.83
CA HIS A 145 1.78 9.11 6.16
C HIS A 145 0.79 8.86 7.32
N ASN A 146 -0.47 9.24 7.16
CA ASN A 146 -1.52 8.99 8.16
C ASN A 146 -1.91 7.50 8.26
N LEU A 147 -1.56 6.68 7.28
CA LEU A 147 -1.75 5.23 7.28
C LEU A 147 -0.52 4.45 7.77
N CYS A 148 0.62 5.12 7.99
CA CYS A 148 1.77 4.53 8.66
C CYS A 148 1.58 4.49 10.19
N PRO A 149 1.98 3.41 10.85
CA PRO A 149 1.94 3.32 12.32
C PRO A 149 2.92 4.28 12.98
#